data_285c511ef1a60b6faf7e8a0cd14fca97
#
_entry.id   285c511ef1a60b6faf7e8a0cd14fca97
#
_cell.length_a   1.000
_cell.length_b   1.000
_cell.length_c   1.000
_cell.angle_alpha   90.00
_cell.angle_beta   90.00
_cell.angle_gamma   90.00
#
_symmetry.space_group_name_H-M   'P 1'
#
loop_
_entity.id
_entity.type
_entity.pdbx_description
1 polymer ?
#
loop_
_entity_poly.entity_id
_entity_poly.type
_entity_poly.pdbx_seq_one_letter_code
_entity_poly.pdbx_strand_id
1 'polypeptide(L)'
;MDFSFIHLGLPLWAVFLLMALSGLFLAWFFQAAALWLMFNPKEFKGWRIPLFRKLGLHQLGLEGLGWQGLVPHQKSVMAEIAVRLMTHKLLPLDEMIKRIPAQGLSDRLTPPMQETADLACREVMLKHKPTLWESLPSFLQNSIIFRIRGIVPEVAKQIILDLQKKPAYYLSLKTLVLDVVTSKPFLVVDLFKSAGKDPMAYLIRFSLVAGLVVGVLLAGISLFDIQWYWLIVVGVVLGALANELALESLFFHPDHGTIRLGKFTGFFFRDQKHISELFAQTAAREVLTTENIVLALCRGPNAKNLSSLIDYHVQRVMDLESSGIKPLLVTILGAEQWVAIKRDAAKIFASKLEAHLMAARVYLNDALRIEEVIVERLSGLPAMEFEKALRPVFSRYEWMMPLIGAVWGAVLAAVLLILI
;
A
#
# COMPACT_ATOMS: atom_id res chain seq x y z
N MET A 1 2.93 58.77 -19.16
CA MET A 1 2.34 58.66 -17.82
C MET A 1 3.51 58.38 -16.88
N ASP A 2 3.99 59.46 -16.26
CA ASP A 2 5.04 59.34 -15.24
C ASP A 2 4.43 58.71 -14.01
N PHE A 3 4.62 57.41 -13.85
CA PHE A 3 4.43 56.77 -12.57
C PHE A 3 5.60 57.19 -11.67
N SER A 4 5.45 58.29 -10.97
CA SER A 4 6.26 58.56 -9.79
C SER A 4 5.91 57.50 -8.75
N PHE A 5 6.64 56.39 -8.83
CA PHE A 5 6.56 55.32 -7.82
C PHE A 5 6.82 55.97 -6.46
N ILE A 6 5.99 55.60 -5.51
CA ILE A 6 6.16 55.97 -4.10
C ILE A 6 7.48 55.30 -3.67
N HIS A 7 8.58 56.03 -3.83
CA HIS A 7 9.85 55.57 -3.27
C HIS A 7 9.70 55.58 -1.76
N LEU A 8 9.65 54.40 -1.16
CA LEU A 8 9.70 54.26 0.31
C LEU A 8 11.02 54.80 0.92
N GLY A 9 11.88 55.39 0.09
CA GLY A 9 13.18 55.95 0.51
C GLY A 9 14.12 54.94 1.17
N LEU A 10 13.89 53.63 0.87
CA LEU A 10 14.69 52.58 1.47
C LEU A 10 16.09 52.49 0.84
N PRO A 11 17.15 52.30 1.64
CA PRO A 11 18.45 52.07 1.05
C PRO A 11 18.48 50.75 0.26
N LEU A 12 19.28 50.68 -0.81
CA LEU A 12 19.34 49.50 -1.72
C LEU A 12 19.53 48.16 -0.97
N TRP A 13 20.43 48.13 0.04
CA TRP A 13 20.60 46.93 0.83
C TRP A 13 19.33 46.45 1.55
N ALA A 14 18.47 47.37 1.97
CA ALA A 14 17.18 47.03 2.62
C ALA A 14 16.20 46.45 1.60
N VAL A 15 16.16 46.95 0.37
CA VAL A 15 15.36 46.40 -0.72
C VAL A 15 15.79 44.96 -1.02
N PHE A 16 17.10 44.72 -1.19
CA PHE A 16 17.63 43.37 -1.39
C PHE A 16 17.28 42.41 -0.22
N LEU A 17 17.43 42.86 1.01
CA LEU A 17 17.11 42.06 2.21
C LEU A 17 15.63 41.73 2.27
N LEU A 18 14.76 42.73 2.06
CA LEU A 18 13.31 42.56 2.07
C LEU A 18 12.85 41.62 0.95
N MET A 19 13.43 41.72 -0.25
CA MET A 19 13.11 40.88 -1.37
C MET A 19 13.59 39.42 -1.14
N ALA A 20 14.77 39.23 -0.55
CA ALA A 20 15.28 37.92 -0.16
C ALA A 20 14.35 37.26 0.87
N LEU A 21 13.94 38.00 1.91
CA LEU A 21 13.04 37.50 2.96
C LEU A 21 11.62 37.24 2.42
N SER A 22 11.10 38.14 1.58
CA SER A 22 9.79 37.97 0.94
C SER A 22 9.78 36.78 0.00
N GLY A 23 10.83 36.61 -0.79
CA GLY A 23 11.00 35.45 -1.68
C GLY A 23 11.05 34.13 -0.92
N LEU A 24 11.84 34.08 0.16
CA LEU A 24 11.91 32.92 1.06
C LEU A 24 10.54 32.59 1.64
N PHE A 25 9.82 33.58 2.19
CA PHE A 25 8.51 33.38 2.81
C PHE A 25 7.46 32.95 1.79
N LEU A 26 7.34 33.63 0.65
CA LEU A 26 6.36 33.34 -0.37
C LEU A 26 6.58 31.95 -1.00
N ALA A 27 7.81 31.63 -1.38
CA ALA A 27 8.13 30.32 -1.93
C ALA A 27 7.80 29.20 -0.94
N TRP A 28 8.17 29.36 0.34
CA TRP A 28 7.81 28.40 1.40
C TRP A 28 6.29 28.29 1.58
N PHE A 29 5.59 29.41 1.69
CA PHE A 29 4.14 29.41 1.94
C PHE A 29 3.36 28.75 0.80
N PHE A 30 3.63 29.15 -0.45
CA PHE A 30 2.93 28.57 -1.62
C PHE A 30 3.27 27.10 -1.82
N GLN A 31 4.52 26.70 -1.61
CA GLN A 31 4.92 25.29 -1.72
C GLN A 31 4.28 24.44 -0.63
N ALA A 32 4.31 24.89 0.63
CA ALA A 32 3.68 24.17 1.74
C ALA A 32 2.15 24.10 1.57
N ALA A 33 1.51 25.21 1.17
CA ALA A 33 0.08 25.24 0.90
C ALA A 33 -0.31 24.30 -0.25
N ALA A 34 0.46 24.27 -1.34
CA ALA A 34 0.21 23.41 -2.48
C ALA A 34 0.32 21.93 -2.13
N LEU A 35 1.39 21.53 -1.42
CA LEU A 35 1.55 20.17 -0.95
C LEU A 35 0.46 19.78 0.04
N TRP A 36 0.06 20.68 0.92
CA TRP A 36 -1.08 20.43 1.81
C TRP A 36 -2.39 20.25 1.05
N LEU A 37 -2.71 21.12 0.09
CA LEU A 37 -3.90 21.04 -0.77
C LEU A 37 -3.91 19.78 -1.65
N MET A 38 -2.75 19.27 -2.03
CA MET A 38 -2.62 18.02 -2.81
C MET A 38 -3.21 16.81 -2.06
N PHE A 39 -3.06 16.76 -0.73
CA PHE A 39 -3.54 15.66 0.09
C PHE A 39 -4.81 15.96 0.89
N ASN A 40 -5.21 17.22 1.01
CA ASN A 40 -6.35 17.65 1.85
C ASN A 40 -7.30 18.57 1.10
N PRO A 41 -8.60 18.54 1.45
CA PRO A 41 -9.26 17.56 2.30
C PRO A 41 -9.41 16.19 1.62
N LYS A 42 -9.55 15.11 2.40
CA LYS A 42 -9.75 13.76 1.86
C LYS A 42 -11.05 13.61 1.09
N GLU A 43 -12.10 14.30 1.53
CA GLU A 43 -13.41 14.34 0.88
C GLU A 43 -13.68 15.73 0.32
N PHE A 44 -14.51 15.81 -0.73
CA PHE A 44 -14.88 17.08 -1.32
C PHE A 44 -15.62 17.98 -0.29
N LYS A 45 -15.08 19.17 -0.07
CA LYS A 45 -15.70 20.20 0.79
C LYS A 45 -16.14 21.37 -0.07
N GLY A 46 -17.45 21.61 -0.16
CA GLY A 46 -18.03 22.70 -0.91
C GLY A 46 -19.32 22.36 -1.64
N TRP A 47 -19.78 23.25 -2.49
CA TRP A 47 -20.99 23.06 -3.28
C TRP A 47 -20.65 22.56 -4.67
N ARG A 48 -21.21 21.38 -5.05
CA ARG A 48 -21.01 20.80 -6.36
C ARG A 48 -21.83 21.55 -7.42
N ILE A 49 -21.15 22.02 -8.47
CA ILE A 49 -21.78 22.70 -9.60
C ILE A 49 -21.67 21.79 -10.83
N PRO A 50 -22.80 21.33 -11.41
CA PRO A 50 -22.79 20.41 -12.55
C PRO A 50 -22.02 20.91 -13.77
N LEU A 51 -21.91 22.22 -13.95
CA LEU A 51 -21.19 22.87 -15.05
C LEU A 51 -19.68 22.55 -15.03
N PHE A 52 -19.07 22.50 -13.84
CA PHE A 52 -17.64 22.20 -13.68
C PHE A 52 -17.30 20.77 -14.14
N ARG A 53 -18.25 19.84 -13.95
CA ARG A 53 -18.13 18.46 -14.45
C ARG A 53 -18.17 18.41 -15.97
N LYS A 54 -19.03 19.21 -16.62
CA LYS A 54 -19.13 19.32 -18.09
C LYS A 54 -17.87 19.93 -18.70
N LEU A 55 -17.20 20.85 -18.00
CA LEU A 55 -15.97 21.51 -18.42
C LEU A 55 -14.70 20.68 -18.14
N GLY A 56 -14.83 19.47 -17.58
CA GLY A 56 -13.69 18.61 -17.25
C GLY A 56 -12.88 19.06 -16.02
N LEU A 57 -13.27 20.15 -15.34
CA LEU A 57 -12.56 20.69 -14.19
C LEU A 57 -12.60 19.76 -12.96
N HIS A 58 -13.53 18.81 -12.94
CA HIS A 58 -13.58 17.76 -11.92
C HIS A 58 -12.28 16.93 -11.87
N GLN A 59 -11.56 16.80 -12.99
CA GLN A 59 -10.28 16.09 -13.03
C GLN A 59 -9.19 16.79 -12.19
N LEU A 60 -9.37 18.08 -11.94
CA LEU A 60 -8.49 18.93 -11.10
C LEU A 60 -8.97 19.02 -9.65
N GLY A 61 -9.92 18.20 -9.21
CA GLY A 61 -10.51 18.27 -7.89
C GLY A 61 -11.53 19.41 -7.70
N LEU A 62 -11.85 20.15 -8.78
CA LEU A 62 -12.81 21.25 -8.81
C LEU A 62 -14.18 20.73 -9.26
N GLU A 63 -15.00 20.23 -8.34
CA GLU A 63 -16.36 19.77 -8.65
C GLU A 63 -17.41 20.89 -8.52
N GLY A 64 -16.98 22.11 -8.17
CA GLY A 64 -17.83 23.29 -7.95
C GLY A 64 -17.11 24.35 -7.11
N LEU A 65 -17.88 25.11 -6.32
CA LEU A 65 -17.31 26.00 -5.30
C LEU A 65 -16.84 25.19 -4.09
N GLY A 66 -15.66 24.60 -4.22
CA GLY A 66 -15.06 23.75 -3.19
C GLY A 66 -13.81 23.07 -3.71
N TRP A 67 -13.18 22.29 -2.83
CA TRP A 67 -11.93 21.61 -3.11
C TRP A 67 -11.92 20.18 -2.55
N GLN A 68 -11.33 19.27 -3.30
CA GLN A 68 -10.88 17.96 -2.83
C GLN A 68 -9.42 17.83 -3.15
N GLY A 69 -8.63 17.27 -2.23
CA GLY A 69 -7.23 17.00 -2.50
C GLY A 69 -7.05 16.13 -3.76
N LEU A 70 -6.05 16.46 -4.56
CA LEU A 70 -5.83 15.81 -5.87
C LEU A 70 -5.55 14.32 -5.74
N VAL A 71 -4.74 13.93 -4.75
CA VAL A 71 -4.44 12.52 -4.47
C VAL A 71 -5.67 11.76 -3.99
N PRO A 72 -6.45 12.24 -3.00
CA PRO A 72 -7.72 11.62 -2.62
C PRO A 72 -8.75 11.54 -3.76
N HIS A 73 -8.78 12.54 -4.63
CA HIS A 73 -9.68 12.54 -5.79
C HIS A 73 -9.39 11.36 -6.74
N GLN A 74 -8.13 10.97 -6.88
CA GLN A 74 -7.69 9.88 -7.75
C GLN A 74 -7.43 8.55 -7.02
N LYS A 75 -8.10 8.32 -5.90
CA LYS A 75 -7.96 7.09 -5.10
C LYS A 75 -8.04 5.78 -5.92
N SER A 76 -8.86 5.73 -6.97
CA SER A 76 -8.99 4.55 -7.85
C SER A 76 -7.73 4.29 -8.67
N VAL A 77 -7.10 5.34 -9.22
CA VAL A 77 -5.85 5.23 -9.97
C VAL A 77 -4.70 4.86 -9.03
N MET A 78 -4.66 5.47 -7.84
CA MET A 78 -3.70 5.12 -6.79
C MET A 78 -3.84 3.68 -6.34
N ALA A 79 -5.09 3.19 -6.22
CA ALA A 79 -5.38 1.80 -5.92
C ALA A 79 -4.80 0.85 -6.97
N GLU A 80 -4.98 1.17 -8.25
CA GLU A 80 -4.44 0.36 -9.35
C GLU A 80 -2.90 0.34 -9.33
N ILE A 81 -2.26 1.49 -9.09
CA ILE A 81 -0.79 1.58 -8.95
C ILE A 81 -0.32 0.74 -7.76
N ALA A 82 -0.97 0.86 -6.60
CA ALA A 82 -0.63 0.08 -5.41
C ALA A 82 -0.78 -1.43 -5.65
N VAL A 83 -1.88 -1.87 -6.28
CA VAL A 83 -2.09 -3.27 -6.64
C VAL A 83 -0.98 -3.75 -7.58
N ARG A 84 -0.67 -3.01 -8.64
CA ARG A 84 0.38 -3.37 -9.60
C ARG A 84 1.75 -3.47 -8.93
N LEU A 85 2.10 -2.51 -8.09
CA LEU A 85 3.34 -2.48 -7.33
C LEU A 85 3.45 -3.72 -6.42
N MET A 86 2.43 -3.94 -5.58
CA MET A 86 2.44 -5.03 -4.60
C MET A 86 2.43 -6.40 -5.26
N THR A 87 1.66 -6.59 -6.34
CA THR A 87 1.51 -7.92 -6.96
C THR A 87 2.65 -8.31 -7.90
N HIS A 88 3.25 -7.34 -8.62
CA HIS A 88 4.24 -7.65 -9.65
C HIS A 88 5.69 -7.39 -9.23
N LYS A 89 5.91 -6.46 -8.29
CA LYS A 89 7.27 -6.03 -7.95
C LYS A 89 7.70 -6.38 -6.53
N LEU A 90 6.77 -6.31 -5.56
CA LEU A 90 7.14 -6.32 -4.14
C LEU A 90 6.96 -7.67 -3.44
N LEU A 91 5.97 -8.46 -3.87
CA LEU A 91 5.57 -9.66 -3.13
C LEU A 91 5.64 -10.92 -3.99
N PRO A 92 6.79 -11.58 -4.02
CA PRO A 92 6.87 -12.92 -4.56
C PRO A 92 6.17 -13.90 -3.61
N LEU A 93 4.87 -14.14 -3.85
CA LEU A 93 4.02 -14.99 -3.01
C LEU A 93 4.66 -16.36 -2.76
N ASP A 94 5.27 -16.92 -3.81
CA ASP A 94 5.93 -18.22 -3.73
C ASP A 94 7.09 -18.23 -2.73
N GLU A 95 7.89 -17.16 -2.68
CA GLU A 95 9.00 -17.07 -1.74
C GLU A 95 8.51 -16.84 -0.31
N MET A 96 7.49 -16.00 -0.14
CA MET A 96 6.95 -15.67 1.18
C MET A 96 6.32 -16.87 1.86
N ILE A 97 5.48 -17.60 1.13
CA ILE A 97 4.78 -18.79 1.68
C ILE A 97 5.78 -19.92 1.95
N LYS A 98 6.82 -20.07 1.12
CA LYS A 98 7.88 -21.07 1.35
C LYS A 98 8.76 -20.77 2.56
N ARG A 99 8.83 -19.50 3.00
CA ARG A 99 9.58 -19.13 4.23
C ARG A 99 8.94 -19.66 5.50
N ILE A 100 7.64 -19.98 5.49
CA ILE A 100 6.94 -20.52 6.66
C ILE A 100 7.41 -21.96 6.89
N PRO A 101 8.06 -22.27 8.02
CA PRO A 101 8.45 -23.66 8.32
C PRO A 101 7.20 -24.52 8.50
N ALA A 102 6.99 -25.50 7.60
CA ALA A 102 5.79 -26.33 7.61
C ALA A 102 5.59 -27.06 8.94
N GLN A 103 6.67 -27.56 9.54
CA GLN A 103 6.63 -28.21 10.85
C GLN A 103 6.22 -27.22 11.95
N GLY A 104 6.84 -26.05 12.01
CA GLY A 104 6.53 -25.04 13.05
C GLY A 104 5.09 -24.53 12.97
N LEU A 105 4.53 -24.37 11.77
CA LEU A 105 3.12 -24.00 11.60
C LEU A 105 2.20 -25.19 11.96
N SER A 106 2.55 -26.41 11.56
CA SER A 106 1.82 -27.62 11.93
C SER A 106 1.72 -27.76 13.45
N ASP A 107 2.84 -27.58 14.16
CA ASP A 107 2.87 -27.68 15.63
C ASP A 107 1.93 -26.67 16.31
N ARG A 108 1.81 -25.47 15.74
CA ARG A 108 0.89 -24.41 16.25
C ARG A 108 -0.58 -24.66 15.91
N LEU A 109 -0.84 -25.30 14.76
CA LEU A 109 -2.20 -25.63 14.35
C LEU A 109 -2.71 -26.93 14.97
N THR A 110 -1.83 -27.82 15.41
CA THR A 110 -2.18 -29.15 15.96
C THR A 110 -3.18 -29.07 17.11
N PRO A 111 -3.00 -28.28 18.19
CA PRO A 111 -3.94 -28.26 19.30
C PRO A 111 -5.38 -27.88 18.86
N PRO A 112 -5.65 -26.74 18.21
CA PRO A 112 -6.99 -26.38 17.79
C PRO A 112 -7.56 -27.32 16.72
N MET A 113 -6.73 -27.91 15.87
CA MET A 113 -7.19 -28.91 14.89
C MET A 113 -7.54 -30.24 15.55
N GLN A 114 -6.87 -30.64 16.61
CA GLN A 114 -7.24 -31.84 17.39
C GLN A 114 -8.59 -31.68 18.10
N GLU A 115 -8.85 -30.49 18.66
CA GLU A 115 -10.17 -30.18 19.23
C GLU A 115 -11.28 -30.25 18.16
N THR A 116 -11.00 -29.70 16.98
CA THR A 116 -11.93 -29.80 15.84
C THR A 116 -12.12 -31.24 15.37
N ALA A 117 -11.07 -32.06 15.39
CA ALA A 117 -11.16 -33.48 15.05
C ALA A 117 -12.08 -34.25 16.01
N ASP A 118 -12.02 -33.95 17.30
CA ASP A 118 -12.91 -34.52 18.31
C ASP A 118 -14.36 -34.15 18.05
N LEU A 119 -14.62 -32.85 17.85
CA LEU A 119 -15.95 -32.33 17.54
C LEU A 119 -16.49 -32.96 16.26
N ALA A 120 -15.68 -32.97 15.19
CA ALA A 120 -16.06 -33.54 13.90
C ALA A 120 -16.38 -35.04 14.02
N CYS A 121 -15.58 -35.81 14.75
CA CYS A 121 -15.84 -37.22 14.97
C CYS A 121 -17.19 -37.44 15.66
N ARG A 122 -17.45 -36.74 16.76
CA ARG A 122 -18.71 -36.87 17.52
C ARG A 122 -19.93 -36.40 16.70
N GLU A 123 -19.85 -35.22 16.09
CA GLU A 123 -20.92 -34.61 15.33
C GLU A 123 -21.31 -35.47 14.12
N VAL A 124 -20.32 -35.95 13.37
CA VAL A 124 -20.55 -36.77 12.17
C VAL A 124 -21.11 -38.14 12.54
N MET A 125 -20.61 -38.77 13.61
CA MET A 125 -21.11 -40.06 14.07
C MET A 125 -22.54 -39.95 14.60
N LEU A 126 -22.86 -38.92 15.39
CA LEU A 126 -24.22 -38.65 15.87
C LEU A 126 -25.20 -38.35 14.74
N LYS A 127 -24.75 -37.67 13.69
CA LYS A 127 -25.56 -37.34 12.51
C LYS A 127 -25.90 -38.57 11.64
N HIS A 128 -24.91 -39.42 11.39
CA HIS A 128 -25.05 -40.52 10.45
C HIS A 128 -25.40 -41.86 11.08
N LYS A 129 -24.96 -42.13 12.31
CA LYS A 129 -25.15 -43.37 13.02
C LYS A 129 -25.28 -43.14 14.56
N PRO A 130 -26.32 -42.42 15.01
CA PRO A 130 -26.46 -42.09 16.43
C PRO A 130 -26.54 -43.33 17.31
N THR A 131 -27.37 -44.30 16.95
CA THR A 131 -27.55 -45.52 17.72
C THR A 131 -26.27 -46.34 17.89
N LEU A 132 -25.45 -46.40 16.79
CA LEU A 132 -24.15 -47.08 16.85
C LEU A 132 -23.18 -46.34 17.77
N TRP A 133 -23.10 -45.02 17.67
CA TRP A 133 -22.18 -44.21 18.45
C TRP A 133 -22.54 -44.25 19.96
N GLU A 134 -23.81 -44.13 20.28
CA GLU A 134 -24.30 -44.14 21.68
C GLU A 134 -24.19 -45.54 22.32
N SER A 135 -24.28 -46.62 21.53
CA SER A 135 -24.09 -47.98 22.01
C SER A 135 -22.63 -48.37 22.25
N LEU A 136 -21.66 -47.58 21.74
CA LEU A 136 -20.24 -47.83 21.95
C LEU A 136 -19.84 -47.49 23.39
N PRO A 137 -19.15 -48.38 24.10
CA PRO A 137 -18.54 -48.05 25.40
C PRO A 137 -17.62 -46.82 25.28
N SER A 138 -17.57 -46.01 26.30
CA SER A 138 -16.81 -44.74 26.33
C SER A 138 -15.31 -44.95 26.03
N PHE A 139 -14.73 -46.08 26.43
CA PHE A 139 -13.32 -46.38 26.16
C PHE A 139 -13.07 -46.59 24.65
N LEU A 140 -14.03 -47.15 23.91
CA LEU A 140 -13.90 -47.30 22.44
C LEU A 140 -14.09 -45.99 21.73
N GLN A 141 -15.09 -45.17 22.15
CA GLN A 141 -15.22 -43.82 21.60
C GLN A 141 -13.94 -43.00 21.81
N ASN A 142 -13.38 -43.02 22.98
CA ASN A 142 -12.14 -42.31 23.30
C ASN A 142 -10.93 -42.87 22.54
N SER A 143 -10.86 -44.19 22.32
CA SER A 143 -9.79 -44.79 21.50
C SER A 143 -9.84 -44.37 20.04
N ILE A 144 -11.06 -44.25 19.47
CA ILE A 144 -11.24 -43.71 18.10
C ILE A 144 -10.76 -42.25 18.04
N ILE A 145 -11.20 -41.41 18.97
CA ILE A 145 -10.84 -40.00 19.06
C ILE A 145 -9.33 -39.84 19.23
N PHE A 146 -8.71 -40.62 20.12
CA PHE A 146 -7.28 -40.59 20.37
C PHE A 146 -6.46 -40.94 19.10
N ARG A 147 -6.92 -41.93 18.34
CA ARG A 147 -6.30 -42.30 17.08
C ARG A 147 -6.40 -41.17 16.05
N ILE A 148 -7.56 -40.53 15.90
CA ILE A 148 -7.76 -39.39 15.00
C ILE A 148 -6.85 -38.23 15.40
N ARG A 149 -6.75 -37.91 16.70
CA ARG A 149 -5.83 -36.85 17.20
C ARG A 149 -4.37 -37.10 16.80
N GLY A 150 -3.92 -38.36 16.84
CA GLY A 150 -2.54 -38.73 16.50
C GLY A 150 -2.15 -38.42 15.05
N ILE A 151 -3.14 -38.35 14.15
CA ILE A 151 -2.91 -38.14 12.71
C ILE A 151 -2.95 -36.66 12.32
N VAL A 152 -3.64 -35.83 13.10
CA VAL A 152 -3.85 -34.40 12.81
C VAL A 152 -2.55 -33.66 12.49
N PRO A 153 -1.42 -33.84 13.22
CA PRO A 153 -0.18 -33.12 12.91
C PRO A 153 0.35 -33.39 11.51
N GLU A 154 0.31 -34.66 11.08
CA GLU A 154 0.80 -35.05 9.76
C GLU A 154 -0.13 -34.50 8.65
N VAL A 155 -1.44 -34.55 8.84
CA VAL A 155 -2.42 -33.95 7.89
C VAL A 155 -2.19 -32.44 7.77
N ALA A 156 -2.04 -31.73 8.89
CA ALA A 156 -1.75 -30.32 8.90
C ALA A 156 -0.48 -29.99 8.11
N LYS A 157 0.59 -30.74 8.37
CA LYS A 157 1.87 -30.59 7.68
C LYS A 157 1.76 -30.83 6.16
N GLN A 158 1.05 -31.87 5.73
CA GLN A 158 0.86 -32.18 4.31
C GLN A 158 0.03 -31.09 3.61
N ILE A 159 -1.01 -30.58 4.23
CA ILE A 159 -1.80 -29.44 3.70
C ILE A 159 -0.90 -28.22 3.50
N ILE A 160 -0.04 -27.90 4.49
CA ILE A 160 0.88 -26.76 4.41
C ILE A 160 1.89 -26.96 3.27
N LEU A 161 2.49 -28.16 3.16
CA LEU A 161 3.45 -28.47 2.11
C LEU A 161 2.83 -28.38 0.71
N ASP A 162 1.61 -28.85 0.53
CA ASP A 162 0.92 -28.76 -0.77
C ASP A 162 0.50 -27.33 -1.09
N LEU A 163 0.12 -26.53 -0.09
CA LEU A 163 -0.13 -25.09 -0.25
C LEU A 163 1.16 -24.37 -0.69
N GLN A 164 2.31 -24.75 -0.14
CA GLN A 164 3.62 -24.19 -0.50
C GLN A 164 4.09 -24.52 -1.91
N LYS A 165 3.61 -25.62 -2.49
CA LYS A 165 3.96 -26.00 -3.88
C LYS A 165 3.37 -25.04 -4.91
N LYS A 166 2.15 -24.55 -4.68
CA LYS A 166 1.41 -23.67 -5.62
C LYS A 166 0.64 -22.58 -4.87
N PRO A 167 1.32 -21.62 -4.19
CA PRO A 167 0.65 -20.63 -3.37
C PRO A 167 -0.36 -19.77 -4.14
N ALA A 168 -0.02 -19.36 -5.38
CA ALA A 168 -0.87 -18.54 -6.22
C ALA A 168 -2.19 -19.24 -6.64
N TYR A 169 -2.25 -20.57 -6.57
CA TYR A 169 -3.48 -21.32 -6.82
C TYR A 169 -4.49 -21.21 -5.68
N TYR A 170 -4.01 -20.97 -4.45
CA TYR A 170 -4.84 -20.88 -3.24
C TYR A 170 -5.06 -19.44 -2.79
N LEU A 171 -4.12 -18.53 -3.01
CA LEU A 171 -4.18 -17.14 -2.58
C LEU A 171 -4.00 -16.16 -3.75
N SER A 172 -4.96 -15.26 -3.94
CA SER A 172 -4.87 -14.17 -4.90
C SER A 172 -4.47 -12.87 -4.19
N LEU A 173 -3.19 -12.49 -4.27
CA LEU A 173 -2.72 -11.20 -3.74
C LEU A 173 -3.41 -10.01 -4.39
N LYS A 174 -3.68 -10.09 -5.70
CA LYS A 174 -4.38 -9.03 -6.41
C LYS A 174 -5.74 -8.75 -5.78
N THR A 175 -6.52 -9.78 -5.53
CA THR A 175 -7.85 -9.64 -4.92
C THR A 175 -7.74 -9.16 -3.49
N LEU A 176 -6.80 -9.70 -2.69
CA LEU A 176 -6.55 -9.25 -1.32
C LEU A 176 -6.30 -7.73 -1.28
N VAL A 177 -5.35 -7.24 -2.08
CA VAL A 177 -5.01 -5.80 -2.09
C VAL A 177 -6.19 -4.97 -2.58
N LEU A 178 -6.91 -5.42 -3.62
CA LEU A 178 -8.11 -4.75 -4.11
C LEU A 178 -9.20 -4.66 -3.04
N ASP A 179 -9.49 -5.74 -2.33
CA ASP A 179 -10.54 -5.78 -1.31
C ASP A 179 -10.21 -4.83 -0.15
N VAL A 180 -8.95 -4.84 0.32
CA VAL A 180 -8.51 -3.93 1.39
C VAL A 180 -8.58 -2.47 0.95
N VAL A 181 -8.09 -2.17 -0.25
CA VAL A 181 -8.08 -0.80 -0.79
C VAL A 181 -9.50 -0.31 -1.07
N THR A 182 -10.40 -1.18 -1.52
CA THR A 182 -11.80 -0.83 -1.77
C THR A 182 -12.55 -0.59 -0.45
N SER A 183 -12.28 -1.39 0.57
CA SER A 183 -12.89 -1.23 1.90
C SER A 183 -12.37 -0.01 2.66
N LYS A 184 -11.10 0.38 2.43
CA LYS A 184 -10.46 1.54 3.04
C LYS A 184 -9.95 2.52 1.96
N PRO A 185 -10.81 3.31 1.32
CA PRO A 185 -10.47 4.07 0.11
C PRO A 185 -9.40 5.15 0.29
N PHE A 186 -9.13 5.58 1.53
CA PHE A 186 -8.07 6.57 1.84
C PHE A 186 -6.76 5.93 2.30
N LEU A 187 -6.73 4.62 2.49
CA LEU A 187 -5.54 3.91 2.92
C LEU A 187 -4.38 4.09 1.93
N VAL A 188 -4.68 4.02 0.64
CA VAL A 188 -3.68 4.23 -0.42
C VAL A 188 -3.12 5.64 -0.39
N VAL A 189 -3.96 6.63 -0.11
CA VAL A 189 -3.55 8.03 0.06
C VAL A 189 -2.58 8.16 1.24
N ASP A 190 -2.89 7.53 2.37
CA ASP A 190 -2.04 7.56 3.56
C ASP A 190 -0.72 6.81 3.33
N LEU A 191 -0.75 5.70 2.57
CA LEU A 191 0.43 4.94 2.17
C LEU A 191 1.41 5.79 1.34
N PHE A 192 0.91 6.48 0.32
CA PHE A 192 1.75 7.35 -0.51
C PHE A 192 2.16 8.64 0.21
N LYS A 193 1.32 9.15 1.12
CA LYS A 193 1.65 10.30 1.95
C LYS A 193 2.79 9.99 2.93
N SER A 194 2.79 8.81 3.53
CA SER A 194 3.86 8.39 4.44
C SER A 194 5.20 8.22 3.70
N ALA A 195 5.19 7.54 2.55
CA ALA A 195 6.38 7.38 1.71
C ALA A 195 6.88 8.70 1.11
N GLY A 196 5.97 9.65 0.85
CA GLY A 196 6.27 10.97 0.29
C GLY A 196 6.68 12.03 1.32
N LYS A 197 6.68 11.74 2.63
CA LYS A 197 6.91 12.73 3.68
C LYS A 197 8.25 13.45 3.53
N ASP A 198 9.33 12.71 3.34
CA ASP A 198 10.67 13.28 3.23
C ASP A 198 10.94 13.94 1.87
N PRO A 199 10.52 13.37 0.73
CA PRO A 199 10.48 14.07 -0.55
C PRO A 199 9.75 15.42 -0.50
N MET A 200 8.59 15.49 0.15
CA MET A 200 7.85 16.75 0.33
C MET A 200 8.60 17.75 1.20
N ALA A 201 9.22 17.31 2.29
CA ALA A 201 10.04 18.14 3.13
C ALA A 201 11.25 18.69 2.37
N TYR A 202 11.86 17.88 1.50
CA TYR A 202 12.93 18.32 0.60
C TYR A 202 12.45 19.42 -0.35
N LEU A 203 11.31 19.27 -1.01
CA LEU A 203 10.74 20.28 -1.91
C LEU A 203 10.51 21.62 -1.18
N ILE A 204 10.00 21.58 0.05
CA ILE A 204 9.81 22.78 0.87
C ILE A 204 11.14 23.46 1.19
N ARG A 205 12.16 22.69 1.56
CA ARG A 205 13.50 23.24 1.86
C ARG A 205 14.18 23.82 0.61
N PHE A 206 14.04 23.14 -0.52
CA PHE A 206 14.52 23.63 -1.80
C PHE A 206 13.86 24.94 -2.18
N SER A 207 12.55 25.05 -2.02
CA SER A 207 11.77 26.26 -2.32
C SER A 207 12.19 27.46 -1.46
N LEU A 208 12.57 27.23 -0.20
CA LEU A 208 13.15 28.29 0.66
C LEU A 208 14.40 28.92 0.01
N VAL A 209 15.34 28.07 -0.41
CA VAL A 209 16.58 28.54 -1.02
C VAL A 209 16.31 29.20 -2.38
N ALA A 210 15.46 28.56 -3.19
CA ALA A 210 15.09 29.08 -4.49
C ALA A 210 14.37 30.44 -4.39
N GLY A 211 13.47 30.59 -3.43
CA GLY A 211 12.78 31.85 -3.17
C GLY A 211 13.71 33.00 -2.78
N LEU A 212 14.71 32.70 -1.91
CA LEU A 212 15.74 33.66 -1.56
C LEU A 212 16.54 34.10 -2.80
N VAL A 213 17.00 33.15 -3.63
CA VAL A 213 17.76 33.42 -4.85
C VAL A 213 16.95 34.25 -5.84
N VAL A 214 15.69 33.87 -6.08
CA VAL A 214 14.80 34.59 -7.01
C VAL A 214 14.52 36.00 -6.50
N GLY A 215 14.32 36.17 -5.18
CA GLY A 215 14.14 37.49 -4.58
C GLY A 215 15.31 38.41 -4.81
N VAL A 216 16.53 37.94 -4.59
CA VAL A 216 17.78 38.69 -4.85
C VAL A 216 17.95 39.00 -6.34
N LEU A 217 17.65 38.03 -7.22
CA LEU A 217 17.73 38.23 -8.66
C LEU A 217 16.76 39.29 -9.16
N LEU A 218 15.49 39.26 -8.70
CA LEU A 218 14.51 40.25 -9.06
C LEU A 218 14.88 41.65 -8.58
N ALA A 219 15.42 41.78 -7.34
CA ALA A 219 15.95 43.05 -6.85
C ALA A 219 17.12 43.54 -7.68
N GLY A 220 18.02 42.65 -8.14
CA GLY A 220 19.12 43.00 -9.04
C GLY A 220 18.65 43.46 -10.42
N ILE A 221 17.63 42.78 -10.98
CA ILE A 221 17.07 43.09 -12.31
C ILE A 221 16.34 44.44 -12.28
N SER A 222 15.71 44.81 -11.17
CA SER A 222 15.00 46.11 -11.04
C SER A 222 15.95 47.31 -11.12
N LEU A 223 17.26 47.14 -10.97
CA LEU A 223 18.24 48.23 -11.15
C LEU A 223 18.43 48.65 -12.62
N PHE A 224 17.90 47.88 -13.58
CA PHE A 224 18.09 48.10 -15.01
C PHE A 224 16.92 48.88 -15.64
N ASP A 225 16.24 49.78 -15.03
CA ASP A 225 15.16 50.63 -15.56
C ASP A 225 14.19 49.90 -16.52
N ILE A 226 13.79 48.70 -16.10
CA ILE A 226 12.90 47.82 -16.87
C ILE A 226 11.44 48.22 -16.57
N GLN A 227 10.59 48.23 -17.60
CA GLN A 227 9.17 48.53 -17.43
C GLN A 227 8.52 47.52 -16.48
N TRP A 228 7.64 48.00 -15.62
CA TRP A 228 7.05 47.24 -14.52
C TRP A 228 6.43 45.89 -14.90
N TYR A 229 5.80 45.80 -16.08
CA TYR A 229 5.19 44.55 -16.54
C TYR A 229 6.24 43.46 -16.86
N TRP A 230 7.44 43.84 -17.32
CA TRP A 230 8.52 42.89 -17.56
C TRP A 230 9.06 42.28 -16.25
N LEU A 231 9.05 43.04 -15.15
CA LEU A 231 9.42 42.49 -13.83
C LEU A 231 8.44 41.39 -13.39
N ILE A 232 7.14 41.53 -13.67
CA ILE A 232 6.17 40.49 -13.40
C ILE A 232 6.43 39.26 -14.28
N VAL A 233 6.68 39.44 -15.58
CA VAL A 233 6.97 38.35 -16.50
C VAL A 233 8.24 37.58 -16.04
N VAL A 234 9.29 38.30 -15.68
CA VAL A 234 10.54 37.71 -15.17
C VAL A 234 10.29 36.96 -13.87
N GLY A 235 9.50 37.51 -12.94
CA GLY A 235 9.10 36.86 -11.70
C GLY A 235 8.37 35.53 -11.95
N VAL A 236 7.38 35.54 -12.87
CA VAL A 236 6.67 34.34 -13.32
C VAL A 236 7.61 33.26 -13.83
N VAL A 237 8.52 33.65 -14.73
CA VAL A 237 9.46 32.73 -15.37
C VAL A 237 10.46 32.16 -14.36
N LEU A 238 11.06 33.03 -13.53
CA LEU A 238 12.02 32.58 -12.50
C LEU A 238 11.37 31.68 -11.45
N GLY A 239 10.17 32.01 -11.02
CA GLY A 239 9.42 31.18 -10.08
C GLY A 239 9.05 29.80 -10.66
N ALA A 240 8.57 29.78 -11.93
CA ALA A 240 8.27 28.54 -12.64
C ALA A 240 9.51 27.65 -12.79
N LEU A 241 10.62 28.24 -13.25
CA LEU A 241 11.90 27.53 -13.40
C LEU A 241 12.43 27.01 -12.05
N ALA A 242 12.30 27.79 -10.99
CA ALA A 242 12.74 27.37 -9.66
C ALA A 242 11.99 26.11 -9.17
N ASN A 243 10.69 26.04 -9.38
CA ASN A 243 9.88 24.87 -9.00
C ASN A 243 10.11 23.68 -9.93
N GLU A 244 10.34 23.90 -11.21
CA GLU A 244 10.71 22.83 -12.15
C GLU A 244 12.07 22.22 -11.78
N LEU A 245 13.06 23.05 -11.46
CA LEU A 245 14.36 22.59 -10.96
C LEU A 245 14.23 21.83 -9.62
N ALA A 246 13.31 22.25 -8.75
CA ALA A 246 13.03 21.53 -7.51
C ALA A 246 12.55 20.10 -7.79
N LEU A 247 11.62 19.96 -8.74
CA LEU A 247 11.07 18.66 -9.12
C LEU A 247 12.12 17.79 -9.83
N GLU A 248 12.85 18.35 -10.79
CA GLU A 248 13.94 17.64 -11.46
C GLU A 248 15.03 17.20 -10.49
N SER A 249 15.39 18.06 -9.52
CA SER A 249 16.39 17.71 -8.50
C SER A 249 15.95 16.57 -7.58
N LEU A 250 14.65 16.36 -7.43
CA LEU A 250 14.09 15.25 -6.66
C LEU A 250 14.34 13.91 -7.35
N PHE A 251 14.16 13.85 -8.70
CA PHE A 251 14.24 12.64 -9.51
C PHE A 251 15.52 12.55 -10.37
N PHE A 252 16.47 13.45 -10.17
CA PHE A 252 17.69 13.49 -10.97
C PHE A 252 18.51 12.21 -10.83
N HIS A 253 18.80 11.57 -11.97
CA HIS A 253 19.72 10.42 -12.04
C HIS A 253 20.88 10.72 -12.99
N PRO A 254 22.15 10.55 -12.55
CA PRO A 254 23.33 10.92 -13.37
C PRO A 254 23.46 10.15 -14.68
N ASP A 255 22.85 8.97 -14.80
CA ASP A 255 22.92 8.13 -16.01
C ASP A 255 21.89 8.53 -17.09
N HIS A 256 20.90 9.37 -16.78
CA HIS A 256 19.84 9.76 -17.70
C HIS A 256 19.70 11.26 -17.96
N GLY A 257 20.50 12.11 -17.29
CA GLY A 257 20.45 13.55 -17.49
C GLY A 257 21.30 14.02 -18.67
N THR A 258 20.77 14.95 -19.49
CA THR A 258 21.52 15.69 -20.53
C THR A 258 22.63 16.55 -19.93
N ILE A 259 22.61 16.80 -18.63
CA ILE A 259 23.59 17.60 -17.90
C ILE A 259 24.24 16.72 -16.83
N ARG A 260 25.50 16.36 -17.05
CA ARG A 260 26.34 15.69 -16.04
C ARG A 260 26.80 16.71 -15.01
N LEU A 261 26.02 16.97 -13.99
CA LEU A 261 26.37 17.76 -12.80
C LEU A 261 27.09 16.89 -11.77
N GLY A 262 28.23 16.32 -12.11
CA GLY A 262 29.07 15.56 -11.19
C GLY A 262 28.41 14.30 -10.59
N LYS A 263 28.67 14.03 -9.30
CA LYS A 263 28.10 12.88 -8.54
C LYS A 263 26.76 13.20 -7.85
N PHE A 264 26.00 14.18 -8.34
CA PHE A 264 24.73 14.55 -7.74
C PHE A 264 23.69 13.49 -8.08
N THR A 265 23.16 12.81 -7.08
CA THR A 265 22.00 11.90 -7.17
C THR A 265 20.79 12.57 -6.54
N GLY A 266 19.67 12.51 -7.20
CA GLY A 266 18.41 13.07 -6.70
C GLY A 266 18.04 12.50 -5.32
N PHE A 267 17.29 13.31 -4.57
CA PHE A 267 16.89 12.98 -3.21
C PHE A 267 16.19 11.62 -3.13
N PHE A 268 15.33 11.31 -4.11
CA PHE A 268 14.54 10.08 -4.16
C PHE A 268 15.40 8.81 -4.19
N PHE A 269 16.54 8.86 -4.87
CA PHE A 269 17.46 7.73 -4.96
C PHE A 269 18.42 7.65 -3.77
N ARG A 270 18.81 8.80 -3.24
CA ARG A 270 19.69 8.86 -2.07
C ARG A 270 19.01 8.27 -0.84
N ASP A 271 17.71 8.53 -0.67
CA ASP A 271 16.93 8.07 0.48
C ASP A 271 16.02 6.87 0.16
N GLN A 272 16.29 6.13 -0.94
CA GLN A 272 15.52 5.00 -1.40
C GLN A 272 15.20 3.99 -0.28
N LYS A 273 16.20 3.66 0.55
CA LYS A 273 16.03 2.71 1.65
C LYS A 273 15.01 3.22 2.67
N HIS A 274 15.13 4.47 3.10
CA HIS A 274 14.23 5.06 4.09
C HIS A 274 12.78 5.21 3.56
N ILE A 275 12.63 5.63 2.30
CA ILE A 275 11.33 5.66 1.64
C ILE A 275 10.71 4.26 1.56
N SER A 276 11.53 3.25 1.26
CA SER A 276 11.12 1.85 1.23
C SER A 276 10.66 1.34 2.59
N GLU A 277 11.34 1.72 3.67
CA GLU A 277 10.97 1.40 5.06
C GLU A 277 9.61 2.00 5.43
N LEU A 278 9.39 3.29 5.16
CA LEU A 278 8.12 3.96 5.44
C LEU A 278 6.95 3.34 4.65
N PHE A 279 7.19 3.04 3.37
CA PHE A 279 6.20 2.37 2.53
C PHE A 279 5.89 0.96 3.05
N ALA A 280 6.92 0.17 3.32
CA ALA A 280 6.79 -1.21 3.79
C ALA A 280 6.05 -1.28 5.13
N GLN A 281 6.38 -0.41 6.06
CA GLN A 281 5.75 -0.34 7.37
C GLN A 281 4.24 -0.08 7.25
N THR A 282 3.84 0.87 6.41
CA THR A 282 2.42 1.18 6.20
C THR A 282 1.71 0.04 5.44
N ALA A 283 2.35 -0.51 4.40
CA ALA A 283 1.80 -1.60 3.62
C ALA A 283 1.60 -2.89 4.45
N ALA A 284 2.58 -3.25 5.28
CA ALA A 284 2.51 -4.43 6.14
C ALA A 284 1.47 -4.28 7.26
N ARG A 285 1.36 -3.08 7.84
CA ARG A 285 0.42 -2.83 8.96
C ARG A 285 -1.03 -2.69 8.54
N GLU A 286 -1.30 -2.20 7.33
CA GLU A 286 -2.65 -1.82 6.93
C GLU A 286 -3.21 -2.68 5.79
N VAL A 287 -2.36 -3.13 4.86
CA VAL A 287 -2.79 -3.88 3.67
C VAL A 287 -2.51 -5.36 3.82
N LEU A 288 -1.27 -5.70 4.09
CA LEU A 288 -0.76 -7.08 4.06
C LEU A 288 -0.64 -7.67 5.46
N THR A 289 -1.61 -7.36 6.31
CA THR A 289 -1.66 -7.97 7.65
C THR A 289 -1.87 -9.48 7.53
N THR A 290 -1.34 -10.24 8.48
CA THR A 290 -1.58 -11.69 8.57
C THR A 290 -3.08 -11.99 8.56
N GLU A 291 -3.90 -11.15 9.20
CA GLU A 291 -5.35 -11.26 9.23
C GLU A 291 -5.96 -11.14 7.83
N ASN A 292 -5.58 -10.13 7.06
CA ASN A 292 -6.07 -9.95 5.69
C ASN A 292 -5.64 -11.12 4.79
N ILE A 293 -4.43 -11.66 4.97
CA ILE A 293 -3.93 -12.83 4.23
C ILE A 293 -4.76 -14.07 4.56
N VAL A 294 -5.03 -14.33 5.83
CA VAL A 294 -5.86 -15.46 6.28
C VAL A 294 -7.30 -15.32 5.75
N LEU A 295 -7.88 -14.12 5.84
CA LEU A 295 -9.22 -13.87 5.28
C LEU A 295 -9.26 -14.09 3.76
N ALA A 296 -8.27 -13.60 3.02
CA ALA A 296 -8.19 -13.81 1.57
C ALA A 296 -7.98 -15.28 1.20
N LEU A 297 -7.24 -16.02 2.01
CA LEU A 297 -7.03 -17.47 1.83
C LEU A 297 -8.32 -18.25 2.07
N CYS A 298 -9.09 -17.92 3.13
CA CYS A 298 -10.28 -18.65 3.55
C CYS A 298 -11.57 -18.19 2.87
N ARG A 299 -11.66 -16.91 2.47
CA ARG A 299 -12.89 -16.30 1.90
C ARG A 299 -12.69 -15.72 0.50
N GLY A 300 -11.46 -15.65 0.02
CA GLY A 300 -11.14 -15.11 -1.30
C GLY A 300 -11.67 -15.99 -2.46
N PRO A 301 -11.48 -15.55 -3.70
CA PRO A 301 -12.00 -16.24 -4.88
C PRO A 301 -11.46 -17.68 -5.01
N ASN A 302 -10.28 -17.94 -4.47
CA ASN A 302 -9.60 -19.23 -4.52
C ASN A 302 -9.87 -20.12 -3.29
N ALA A 303 -10.73 -19.70 -2.35
CA ALA A 303 -11.03 -20.45 -1.13
C ALA A 303 -11.58 -21.87 -1.39
N LYS A 304 -12.28 -22.07 -2.52
CA LYS A 304 -12.76 -23.40 -2.96
C LYS A 304 -11.59 -24.37 -3.20
N ASN A 305 -10.47 -23.89 -3.72
CA ASN A 305 -9.28 -24.71 -3.96
C ASN A 305 -8.69 -25.20 -2.64
N LEU A 306 -8.64 -24.31 -1.64
CA LEU A 306 -8.18 -24.68 -0.30
C LEU A 306 -9.12 -25.67 0.37
N SER A 307 -10.44 -25.46 0.29
CA SER A 307 -11.43 -26.41 0.80
C SER A 307 -11.29 -27.79 0.13
N SER A 308 -11.04 -27.83 -1.18
CA SER A 308 -10.79 -29.09 -1.92
C SER A 308 -9.49 -29.77 -1.48
N LEU A 309 -8.44 -28.99 -1.16
CA LEU A 309 -7.19 -29.53 -0.62
C LEU A 309 -7.41 -30.20 0.74
N ILE A 310 -8.17 -29.52 1.62
CA ILE A 310 -8.53 -30.08 2.94
C ILE A 310 -9.36 -31.36 2.78
N ASP A 311 -10.37 -31.31 1.93
CA ASP A 311 -11.24 -32.45 1.62
C ASP A 311 -10.43 -33.66 1.14
N TYR A 312 -9.48 -33.44 0.21
CA TYR A 312 -8.57 -34.47 -0.26
C TYR A 312 -7.73 -35.09 0.86
N HIS A 313 -7.09 -34.27 1.70
CA HIS A 313 -6.22 -34.81 2.77
C HIS A 313 -7.01 -35.50 3.87
N VAL A 314 -8.16 -34.94 4.29
CA VAL A 314 -9.03 -35.56 5.30
C VAL A 314 -9.56 -36.90 4.81
N GLN A 315 -10.09 -36.97 3.59
CA GLN A 315 -10.60 -38.22 3.03
C GLN A 315 -9.48 -39.27 2.85
N ARG A 316 -8.31 -38.85 2.34
CA ARG A 316 -7.15 -39.74 2.15
C ARG A 316 -6.69 -40.35 3.48
N VAL A 317 -6.62 -39.57 4.53
CA VAL A 317 -6.19 -40.04 5.82
C VAL A 317 -7.24 -40.98 6.43
N MET A 318 -8.53 -40.64 6.33
CA MET A 318 -9.60 -41.53 6.79
C MET A 318 -9.55 -42.88 6.04
N ASP A 319 -9.25 -42.88 4.75
CA ASP A 319 -9.11 -44.13 3.97
C ASP A 319 -7.86 -44.94 4.35
N LEU A 320 -6.75 -44.26 4.63
CA LEU A 320 -5.48 -44.93 5.05
C LEU A 320 -5.62 -45.57 6.43
N GLU A 321 -6.14 -44.82 7.41
CA GLU A 321 -6.29 -45.29 8.79
C GLU A 321 -7.39 -46.36 8.94
N SER A 322 -8.38 -46.34 8.07
CA SER A 322 -9.40 -47.38 8.03
C SER A 322 -9.03 -48.58 7.19
N SER A 323 -7.87 -48.57 6.48
CA SER A 323 -7.55 -49.59 5.48
C SER A 323 -7.68 -51.02 5.96
N GLY A 324 -7.26 -51.34 7.21
CA GLY A 324 -7.35 -52.68 7.81
C GLY A 324 -8.79 -53.11 8.17
N ILE A 325 -9.70 -52.19 8.39
CA ILE A 325 -11.10 -52.43 8.82
C ILE A 325 -12.13 -51.87 7.83
N LYS A 326 -11.70 -51.28 6.71
CA LYS A 326 -12.54 -50.65 5.72
C LYS A 326 -13.66 -51.58 5.19
N PRO A 327 -13.42 -52.85 4.87
CA PRO A 327 -14.50 -53.72 4.44
C PRO A 327 -15.58 -53.89 5.53
N LEU A 328 -15.17 -53.97 6.78
CA LEU A 328 -16.09 -54.06 7.91
C LEU A 328 -16.87 -52.76 8.11
N LEU A 329 -16.17 -51.63 8.04
CA LEU A 329 -16.81 -50.31 8.15
C LEU A 329 -17.85 -50.08 7.03
N VAL A 330 -17.50 -50.40 5.79
CA VAL A 330 -18.41 -50.28 4.66
C VAL A 330 -19.61 -51.22 4.78
N THR A 331 -19.42 -52.43 5.35
CA THR A 331 -20.51 -53.36 5.62
C THR A 331 -21.45 -52.88 6.71
N ILE A 332 -20.90 -52.30 7.78
CA ILE A 332 -21.70 -51.82 8.94
C ILE A 332 -22.35 -50.47 8.63
N LEU A 333 -21.58 -49.53 8.02
CA LEU A 333 -22.04 -48.17 7.78
C LEU A 333 -22.81 -48.00 6.46
N GLY A 334 -22.47 -48.80 5.45
CA GLY A 334 -22.88 -48.61 4.06
C GLY A 334 -21.90 -47.73 3.30
N ALA A 335 -21.67 -48.04 2.02
CA ALA A 335 -20.68 -47.32 1.18
C ALA A 335 -21.05 -45.83 1.01
N GLU A 336 -22.30 -45.52 0.76
CA GLU A 336 -22.77 -44.14 0.61
C GLU A 336 -22.61 -43.32 1.90
N GLN A 337 -22.94 -43.90 3.03
CA GLN A 337 -22.79 -43.24 4.33
C GLN A 337 -21.34 -43.03 4.71
N TRP A 338 -20.45 -43.96 4.38
CA TRP A 338 -19.01 -43.80 4.59
C TRP A 338 -18.44 -42.59 3.79
N VAL A 339 -18.88 -42.42 2.55
CA VAL A 339 -18.51 -41.25 1.74
C VAL A 339 -19.10 -39.95 2.32
N ALA A 340 -20.34 -39.99 2.81
CA ALA A 340 -20.99 -38.84 3.45
C ALA A 340 -20.29 -38.43 4.76
N ILE A 341 -19.89 -39.39 5.59
CA ILE A 341 -19.13 -39.19 6.82
C ILE A 341 -17.81 -38.48 6.53
N LYS A 342 -17.03 -38.95 5.55
CA LYS A 342 -15.76 -38.33 5.16
C LYS A 342 -15.94 -36.91 4.69
N ARG A 343 -16.96 -36.66 3.84
CA ARG A 343 -17.27 -35.33 3.32
C ARG A 343 -17.69 -34.34 4.41
N ASP A 344 -18.52 -34.80 5.34
CA ASP A 344 -18.99 -33.92 6.42
C ASP A 344 -17.86 -33.63 7.41
N ALA A 345 -17.00 -34.60 7.71
CA ALA A 345 -15.78 -34.36 8.51
C ALA A 345 -14.89 -33.30 7.86
N ALA A 346 -14.61 -33.41 6.55
CA ALA A 346 -13.81 -32.43 5.81
C ALA A 346 -14.44 -31.04 5.81
N LYS A 347 -15.78 -30.91 5.69
CA LYS A 347 -16.48 -29.64 5.78
C LYS A 347 -16.31 -28.98 7.14
N ILE A 348 -16.39 -29.73 8.24
CA ILE A 348 -16.20 -29.20 9.59
C ILE A 348 -14.79 -28.64 9.72
N PHE A 349 -13.76 -29.38 9.26
CA PHE A 349 -12.39 -28.88 9.25
C PHE A 349 -12.22 -27.62 8.40
N ALA A 350 -12.76 -27.58 7.19
CA ALA A 350 -12.70 -26.42 6.33
C ALA A 350 -13.38 -25.19 6.96
N SER A 351 -14.52 -25.38 7.64
CA SER A 351 -15.24 -24.28 8.29
C SER A 351 -14.50 -23.67 9.49
N LYS A 352 -13.63 -24.45 10.15
CA LYS A 352 -12.86 -24.00 11.33
C LYS A 352 -11.45 -23.52 10.99
N LEU A 353 -11.01 -23.69 9.74
CA LEU A 353 -9.64 -23.36 9.31
C LEU A 353 -9.26 -21.91 9.58
N GLU A 354 -10.16 -20.97 9.28
CA GLU A 354 -9.92 -19.54 9.53
C GLU A 354 -9.60 -19.28 11.01
N ALA A 355 -10.38 -19.87 11.91
CA ALA A 355 -10.13 -19.72 13.36
C ALA A 355 -8.78 -20.34 13.78
N HIS A 356 -8.41 -21.49 13.20
CA HIS A 356 -7.11 -22.12 13.47
C HIS A 356 -5.94 -21.26 12.99
N LEU A 357 -6.01 -20.71 11.77
CA LEU A 357 -4.98 -19.83 11.22
C LEU A 357 -4.87 -18.52 12.01
N MET A 358 -6.03 -17.96 12.46
CA MET A 358 -6.06 -16.79 13.34
C MET A 358 -5.43 -17.05 14.71
N ALA A 359 -5.61 -18.24 15.26
CA ALA A 359 -4.92 -18.64 16.49
C ALA A 359 -3.39 -18.68 16.32
N ALA A 360 -2.91 -19.01 15.12
CA ALA A 360 -1.48 -19.03 14.77
C ALA A 360 -0.96 -17.67 14.23
N ARG A 361 -1.75 -16.58 14.27
CA ARG A 361 -1.42 -15.29 13.63
C ARG A 361 -0.06 -14.71 14.03
N VAL A 362 0.31 -14.81 15.30
CA VAL A 362 1.60 -14.29 15.80
C VAL A 362 2.76 -15.01 15.12
N TYR A 363 2.71 -16.34 15.10
CA TYR A 363 3.71 -17.16 14.42
C TYR A 363 3.76 -16.88 12.91
N LEU A 364 2.61 -16.74 12.27
CA LEU A 364 2.55 -16.41 10.83
C LEU A 364 3.14 -15.03 10.53
N ASN A 365 2.88 -14.04 11.38
CA ASN A 365 3.46 -12.70 11.23
C ASN A 365 5.00 -12.74 11.31
N ASP A 366 5.53 -13.45 12.31
CA ASP A 366 6.97 -13.59 12.51
C ASP A 366 7.64 -14.42 11.40
N ALA A 367 6.93 -15.40 10.85
CA ALA A 367 7.45 -16.24 9.76
C ALA A 367 7.41 -15.54 8.40
N LEU A 368 6.38 -14.77 8.11
CA LEU A 368 6.21 -14.07 6.83
C LEU A 368 7.14 -12.87 6.68
N ARG A 369 7.45 -12.15 7.78
CA ARG A 369 8.33 -10.96 7.78
C ARG A 369 8.04 -9.98 6.64
N ILE A 370 6.76 -9.65 6.46
CA ILE A 370 6.26 -8.92 5.28
C ILE A 370 6.95 -7.57 5.13
N GLU A 371 7.13 -6.84 6.24
CA GLU A 371 7.80 -5.53 6.24
C GLU A 371 9.24 -5.65 5.71
N GLU A 372 10.01 -6.61 6.22
CA GLU A 372 11.39 -6.85 5.80
C GLU A 372 11.48 -7.22 4.32
N VAL A 373 10.57 -8.09 3.83
CA VAL A 373 10.53 -8.49 2.41
C VAL A 373 10.26 -7.31 1.50
N ILE A 374 9.31 -6.44 1.86
CA ILE A 374 9.00 -5.25 1.06
C ILE A 374 10.19 -4.29 1.04
N VAL A 375 10.83 -4.05 2.20
CA VAL A 375 12.03 -3.20 2.30
C VAL A 375 13.14 -3.74 1.41
N GLU A 376 13.46 -5.03 1.54
CA GLU A 376 14.51 -5.69 0.75
C GLU A 376 14.25 -5.54 -0.76
N ARG A 377 13.01 -5.79 -1.20
CA ARG A 377 12.62 -5.70 -2.61
C ARG A 377 12.62 -4.27 -3.14
N LEU A 378 12.05 -3.31 -2.41
CA LEU A 378 12.02 -1.92 -2.84
C LEU A 378 13.40 -1.27 -2.84
N SER A 379 14.19 -1.48 -1.77
CA SER A 379 15.54 -0.92 -1.66
C SER A 379 16.53 -1.57 -2.63
N GLY A 380 16.28 -2.81 -3.04
CA GLY A 380 17.09 -3.55 -4.02
C GLY A 380 16.72 -3.26 -5.49
N LEU A 381 15.65 -2.49 -5.76
CA LEU A 381 15.32 -2.11 -7.13
C LEU A 381 16.39 -1.19 -7.72
N PRO A 382 16.74 -1.37 -9.02
CA PRO A 382 17.51 -0.36 -9.75
C PRO A 382 16.79 1.00 -9.68
N ALA A 383 17.55 2.09 -9.61
CA ALA A 383 17.01 3.45 -9.43
C ALA A 383 15.89 3.78 -10.44
N MET A 384 16.08 3.43 -11.71
CA MET A 384 15.07 3.64 -12.76
C MET A 384 13.76 2.83 -12.49
N GLU A 385 13.86 1.60 -11.98
CA GLU A 385 12.68 0.79 -11.68
C GLU A 385 11.96 1.30 -10.44
N PHE A 386 12.72 1.77 -9.46
CA PHE A 386 12.17 2.41 -8.26
C PHE A 386 11.41 3.70 -8.62
N GLU A 387 11.98 4.55 -9.49
CA GLU A 387 11.31 5.73 -10.03
C GLU A 387 10.02 5.36 -10.77
N LYS A 388 10.11 4.44 -11.75
CA LYS A 388 8.94 3.97 -12.50
C LYS A 388 7.83 3.38 -11.63
N ALA A 389 8.19 2.86 -10.46
CA ALA A 389 7.24 2.30 -9.52
C ALA A 389 6.47 3.39 -8.75
N LEU A 390 7.13 4.49 -8.36
CA LEU A 390 6.55 5.52 -7.49
C LEU A 390 6.21 6.84 -8.22
N ARG A 391 6.93 7.20 -9.28
CA ARG A 391 6.69 8.43 -10.06
C ARG A 391 5.27 8.56 -10.60
N PRO A 392 4.56 7.50 -11.05
CA PRO A 392 3.19 7.63 -11.55
C PRO A 392 2.21 8.25 -10.54
N VAL A 393 2.52 8.20 -9.25
CA VAL A 393 1.75 8.85 -8.19
C VAL A 393 1.84 10.38 -8.28
N PHE A 394 3.01 10.89 -8.69
CA PHE A 394 3.33 12.31 -8.74
C PHE A 394 3.20 12.89 -10.16
N SER A 395 3.54 12.10 -11.18
CA SER A 395 3.69 12.56 -12.58
C SER A 395 2.45 13.23 -13.15
N ARG A 396 1.25 12.81 -12.72
CA ARG A 396 0.01 13.42 -13.21
C ARG A 396 -0.17 14.87 -12.78
N TYR A 397 0.54 15.32 -11.75
CA TYR A 397 0.47 16.66 -11.18
C TYR A 397 1.78 17.44 -11.29
N GLU A 398 2.78 16.90 -11.98
CA GLU A 398 4.08 17.55 -12.18
C GLU A 398 3.91 18.95 -12.80
N TRP A 399 2.97 19.10 -13.73
CA TRP A 399 2.65 20.40 -14.35
C TRP A 399 2.18 21.50 -13.38
N MET A 400 1.68 21.12 -12.22
CA MET A 400 1.24 22.08 -11.20
C MET A 400 2.42 22.74 -10.49
N MET A 401 3.56 22.07 -10.41
CA MET A 401 4.74 22.61 -9.72
C MET A 401 5.25 23.89 -10.38
N PRO A 402 5.54 23.95 -11.69
CA PRO A 402 5.89 25.20 -12.33
C PRO A 402 4.78 26.26 -12.25
N LEU A 403 3.49 25.87 -12.29
CA LEU A 403 2.38 26.82 -12.12
C LEU A 403 2.38 27.49 -10.73
N ILE A 404 2.61 26.71 -9.67
CA ILE A 404 2.74 27.25 -8.30
C ILE A 404 3.95 28.19 -8.24
N GLY A 405 5.06 27.81 -8.88
CA GLY A 405 6.25 28.65 -9.04
C GLY A 405 5.93 29.98 -9.71
N ALA A 406 5.21 29.93 -10.83
CA ALA A 406 4.77 31.12 -11.56
C ALA A 406 3.92 32.06 -10.70
N VAL A 407 3.00 31.53 -9.91
CA VAL A 407 2.12 32.31 -9.04
C VAL A 407 2.91 33.03 -7.95
N TRP A 408 3.75 32.32 -7.18
CA TRP A 408 4.51 33.01 -6.13
C TRP A 408 5.58 33.96 -6.69
N GLY A 409 6.14 33.65 -7.86
CA GLY A 409 7.07 34.55 -8.56
C GLY A 409 6.41 35.83 -9.03
N ALA A 410 5.15 35.76 -9.53
CA ALA A 410 4.36 36.93 -9.86
C ALA A 410 4.04 37.79 -8.63
N VAL A 411 3.64 37.15 -7.52
CA VAL A 411 3.36 37.85 -6.26
C VAL A 411 4.61 38.53 -5.73
N LEU A 412 5.76 37.87 -5.81
CA LEU A 412 7.04 38.42 -5.39
C LEU A 412 7.45 39.66 -6.22
N ALA A 413 7.24 39.59 -7.54
CA ALA A 413 7.46 40.74 -8.43
C ALA A 413 6.49 41.92 -8.09
N ALA A 414 5.24 41.61 -7.77
CA ALA A 414 4.27 42.65 -7.31
C ALA A 414 4.73 43.29 -5.98
N VAL A 415 5.27 42.50 -5.03
CA VAL A 415 5.86 43.03 -3.79
C VAL A 415 7.03 43.99 -4.11
N LEU A 416 7.89 43.61 -5.05
CA LEU A 416 9.00 44.46 -5.51
C LEU A 416 8.48 45.79 -6.04
N LEU A 417 7.43 45.79 -6.87
CA LEU A 417 6.84 47.01 -7.42
C LEU A 417 6.23 47.94 -6.37
N ILE A 418 5.86 47.41 -5.21
CA ILE A 418 5.38 48.23 -4.09
C ILE A 418 6.56 48.84 -3.32
N LEU A 419 7.72 48.19 -3.30
CA LEU A 419 8.90 48.63 -2.56
C LEU A 419 9.74 49.66 -3.33
N ILE A 420 9.65 49.65 -4.64
CA ILE A 420 10.37 50.58 -5.56
C ILE A 420 9.43 51.75 -5.94
#